data_eacb8e0f4424706d086ffcd55bce7d9c
#
_entry.id   eacb8e0f4424706d086ffcd55bce7d9c
#
_cell.length_a   1.000
_cell.length_b   1.000
_cell.length_c   1.000
_cell.angle_alpha   90.00
_cell.angle_beta   90.00
_cell.angle_gamma   90.00
#
_symmetry.space_group_name_H-M   'P 1'
#
loop_
_entity.id
_entity.type
_entity.pdbx_description
1 polymer ?
#
loop_
_entity_poly.entity_id
_entity_poly.type
_entity_poly.pdbx_seq_one_letter_code
_entity_poly.pdbx_strand_id
1 'polypeptide(L)'
;VFHIAGETPCDEPLILSSRPIFDMPKDFLAGTLPEYDVVVIGSGLAGMTSANILGRAGHRVLLLEQHYKLGGLATWFKRPGSHTFDISLHGFPYGMIKSCKRYWNDAITSNIVQLKNIRFDNPMFSLMTTYNREDFTKLLTSQFGVSEETVVRFFDTARGMNFYDDQSMTTRELFEKFFPGREDIVRLLMEPITYANGSTLEDPAITYGIVFSNFMAKGVFIYEGGTDDLVTKMQAELTKNGVDTRIRCDVSKILVGPKGVRGVVVNGKEIRCKAVISNSNLRSTIFQMVGPEHFDAKFVEDAQEVRLNNSSTQVYMAMKPEVEIPESTGDLLFCSTAPAFRTDLLLDRNITSRTFSFYYPRTRPHGKQRHAIVSSTNANWSDWADLNEEEYEASKQDLIETTLDALEKYVPNCRDKIELVEAATPRTFHHYTKHLAGASFGTKFEGLAVSRSLPQQIHGLYHAGSVGIIMSGWLGAINYGVIVSNEVDQMLCRSMSSPSPAIQAQ
;
A
#
# COMPACT_ATOMS: atom_id res chain seq x y z
N VAL A 1 13.97 -24.36 -20.19
CA VAL A 1 12.97 -25.02 -19.32
C VAL A 1 13.06 -24.31 -18.00
N PHE A 2 12.16 -23.37 -17.76
CA PHE A 2 12.11 -22.61 -16.51
C PHE A 2 11.45 -23.48 -15.44
N HIS A 3 12.10 -23.65 -14.29
CA HIS A 3 11.48 -24.32 -13.15
C HIS A 3 10.42 -23.41 -12.54
N ILE A 4 9.16 -23.81 -12.69
CA ILE A 4 8.06 -23.25 -11.93
C ILE A 4 8.20 -23.80 -10.51
N ALA A 5 8.60 -22.97 -9.56
CA ALA A 5 8.57 -23.34 -8.16
C ALA A 5 7.11 -23.33 -7.68
N GLY A 6 6.54 -24.53 -7.51
CA GLY A 6 5.28 -24.69 -6.80
C GLY A 6 5.37 -24.08 -5.41
N GLU A 7 4.24 -23.59 -4.91
CA GLU A 7 4.11 -23.00 -3.58
C GLU A 7 4.49 -24.01 -2.48
N THR A 8 5.77 -24.04 -2.11
CA THR A 8 6.22 -24.67 -0.87
C THR A 8 6.76 -23.59 0.06
N PRO A 9 6.31 -23.53 1.32
CA PRO A 9 6.86 -22.61 2.30
C PRO A 9 8.27 -23.08 2.66
N CYS A 10 9.29 -22.56 1.98
CA CYS A 10 10.67 -22.83 2.29
C CYS A 10 11.29 -21.69 3.07
N ASP A 11 11.18 -21.78 4.39
CA ASP A 11 12.12 -21.15 5.33
C ASP A 11 12.14 -21.94 6.67
N GLU A 12 12.23 -23.29 6.60
CA GLU A 12 12.65 -24.09 7.76
C GLU A 12 13.82 -24.99 7.38
N PRO A 13 14.90 -25.01 8.19
CA PRO A 13 16.00 -25.94 7.96
C PRO A 13 15.53 -27.37 8.25
N LEU A 14 15.73 -28.27 7.29
CA LEU A 14 15.58 -29.72 7.45
C LEU A 14 16.56 -30.22 8.51
N ILE A 15 16.10 -30.38 9.74
CA ILE A 15 16.79 -31.20 10.76
C ILE A 15 16.11 -32.55 10.80
N LEU A 16 16.72 -33.53 10.15
CA LEU A 16 16.41 -34.93 10.36
C LEU A 16 16.95 -35.38 11.73
N SER A 17 16.08 -35.46 12.74
CA SER A 17 16.32 -36.32 13.90
C SER A 17 15.00 -36.85 14.45
N SER A 18 14.95 -38.17 14.50
CA SER A 18 13.92 -39.02 14.99
C SER A 18 13.61 -38.81 16.49
N ARG A 19 12.42 -38.32 16.80
CA ARG A 19 11.58 -38.65 17.97
C ARG A 19 10.21 -37.99 17.84
N PRO A 20 9.08 -38.62 18.15
CA PRO A 20 7.80 -37.92 18.16
C PRO A 20 7.74 -37.11 19.45
N ILE A 21 8.20 -35.86 19.38
CA ILE A 21 7.82 -34.85 20.35
C ILE A 21 6.45 -34.39 19.88
N PHE A 22 5.44 -34.56 20.70
CA PHE A 22 4.16 -33.84 20.58
C PHE A 22 4.51 -32.35 20.67
N ASP A 23 4.78 -31.71 19.53
CA ASP A 23 4.99 -30.29 19.44
C ASP A 23 3.63 -29.64 19.79
N MET A 24 3.50 -29.19 21.03
CA MET A 24 2.36 -28.35 21.40
C MET A 24 2.36 -27.14 20.47
N PRO A 25 1.23 -26.82 19.83
CA PRO A 25 1.19 -25.71 18.91
C PRO A 25 1.69 -24.45 19.62
N LYS A 26 2.67 -23.78 19.02
CA LYS A 26 3.32 -22.58 19.58
C LYS A 26 2.26 -21.54 19.91
N ASP A 27 2.15 -21.16 21.17
CA ASP A 27 1.24 -20.09 21.60
C ASP A 27 1.86 -18.72 21.26
N PHE A 28 1.42 -18.14 20.14
CA PHE A 28 1.88 -16.82 19.68
C PHE A 28 1.42 -15.67 20.58
N LEU A 29 0.47 -15.93 21.50
CA LEU A 29 -0.02 -14.97 22.48
C LEU A 29 0.58 -15.18 23.87
N ALA A 30 1.57 -16.06 24.01
CA ALA A 30 2.23 -16.28 25.30
C ALA A 30 2.83 -14.98 25.84
N GLY A 31 2.54 -14.64 27.11
CA GLY A 31 3.04 -13.43 27.76
C GLY A 31 2.32 -12.14 27.39
N THR A 32 1.22 -12.17 26.61
CA THR A 32 0.37 -10.98 26.42
C THR A 32 -0.34 -10.63 27.73
N LEU A 33 -0.59 -9.32 27.92
CA LEU A 33 -1.40 -8.84 29.04
C LEU A 33 -2.87 -9.23 28.85
N PRO A 34 -3.65 -9.40 29.94
CA PRO A 34 -5.08 -9.66 29.85
C PRO A 34 -5.88 -8.45 29.34
N GLU A 35 -5.27 -7.25 29.38
CA GLU A 35 -5.89 -5.99 28.98
C GLU A 35 -4.86 -4.97 28.49
N TYR A 36 -5.19 -4.29 27.40
CA TYR A 36 -4.43 -3.19 26.81
C TYR A 36 -5.29 -1.93 26.75
N ASP A 37 -4.63 -0.77 26.59
CA ASP A 37 -5.36 0.45 26.31
C ASP A 37 -5.84 0.45 24.85
N VAL A 38 -5.00 -0.02 23.92
CA VAL A 38 -5.31 -0.10 22.49
C VAL A 38 -4.86 -1.44 21.92
N VAL A 39 -5.72 -2.05 21.11
CA VAL A 39 -5.35 -3.14 20.19
C VAL A 39 -5.35 -2.59 18.76
N VAL A 40 -4.24 -2.78 18.05
CA VAL A 40 -4.10 -2.46 16.62
C VAL A 40 -4.14 -3.76 15.83
N ILE A 41 -5.07 -3.88 14.90
CA ILE A 41 -5.25 -5.07 14.04
C ILE A 41 -4.59 -4.81 12.69
N GLY A 42 -3.55 -5.57 12.36
CA GLY A 42 -2.79 -5.46 11.13
C GLY A 42 -1.58 -4.51 11.23
N SER A 43 -0.45 -4.99 10.74
CA SER A 43 0.85 -4.30 10.78
C SER A 43 1.23 -3.62 9.46
N GLY A 44 0.26 -3.23 8.63
CA GLY A 44 0.53 -2.32 7.53
C GLY A 44 1.09 -0.99 8.04
N LEU A 45 1.60 -0.14 7.16
CA LEU A 45 2.28 1.12 7.55
C LEU A 45 1.43 2.00 8.46
N ALA A 46 0.10 2.05 8.26
CA ALA A 46 -0.80 2.81 9.12
C ALA A 46 -0.92 2.18 10.53
N GLY A 47 -1.07 0.85 10.60
CA GLY A 47 -1.14 0.14 11.88
C GLY A 47 0.13 0.28 12.70
N MET A 48 1.30 0.05 12.06
CA MET A 48 2.59 0.25 12.73
C MET A 48 2.78 1.70 13.19
N THR A 49 2.40 2.69 12.36
CA THR A 49 2.51 4.11 12.72
C THR A 49 1.60 4.47 13.89
N SER A 50 0.37 4.00 13.88
CA SER A 50 -0.57 4.22 15.00
C SER A 50 -0.05 3.59 16.28
N ALA A 51 0.42 2.33 16.22
CA ALA A 51 0.98 1.64 17.38
C ALA A 51 2.21 2.36 17.94
N ASN A 52 3.10 2.83 17.06
CA ASN A 52 4.30 3.56 17.45
C ASN A 52 3.99 4.89 18.17
N ILE A 53 3.06 5.67 17.62
CA ILE A 53 2.66 6.97 18.22
C ILE A 53 2.02 6.75 19.58
N LEU A 54 1.11 5.81 19.71
CA LEU A 54 0.43 5.50 20.96
C LEU A 54 1.36 4.88 22.01
N GLY A 55 2.30 4.01 21.61
CA GLY A 55 3.35 3.50 22.49
C GLY A 55 4.25 4.62 23.02
N ARG A 56 4.67 5.55 22.16
CA ARG A 56 5.44 6.76 22.57
C ARG A 56 4.66 7.67 23.51
N ALA A 57 3.33 7.71 23.41
CA ALA A 57 2.46 8.43 24.32
C ALA A 57 2.28 7.72 25.68
N GLY A 58 2.82 6.52 25.85
CA GLY A 58 2.80 5.76 27.11
C GLY A 58 1.59 4.82 27.27
N HIS A 59 0.77 4.64 26.20
CA HIS A 59 -0.33 3.67 26.26
C HIS A 59 0.18 2.24 26.13
N ARG A 60 -0.51 1.28 26.76
CA ARG A 60 -0.28 -0.17 26.58
C ARG A 60 -0.90 -0.58 25.25
N VAL A 61 -0.06 -0.81 24.24
CA VAL A 61 -0.48 -1.11 22.88
C VAL A 61 -0.12 -2.54 22.52
N LEU A 62 -1.09 -3.28 21.97
CA LEU A 62 -0.90 -4.59 21.35
C LEU A 62 -1.12 -4.46 19.85
N LEU A 63 -0.08 -4.78 19.05
CA LEU A 63 -0.14 -4.86 17.60
C LEU A 63 -0.23 -6.33 17.18
N LEU A 64 -1.32 -6.70 16.50
CA LEU A 64 -1.62 -8.07 16.06
C LEU A 64 -1.50 -8.17 14.53
N GLU A 65 -0.68 -9.10 14.07
CA GLU A 65 -0.48 -9.37 12.64
C GLU A 65 -0.77 -10.85 12.34
N GLN A 66 -1.63 -11.10 11.36
CA GLN A 66 -1.98 -12.47 10.95
C GLN A 66 -0.83 -13.17 10.21
N HIS A 67 -0.06 -12.42 9.44
CA HIS A 67 1.08 -12.94 8.68
C HIS A 67 2.28 -13.22 9.60
N TYR A 68 3.26 -13.95 9.09
CA TYR A 68 4.51 -14.22 9.81
C TYR A 68 5.53 -13.08 9.68
N LYS A 69 5.22 -12.03 8.93
CA LYS A 69 6.02 -10.81 8.75
C LYS A 69 5.15 -9.58 8.96
N LEU A 70 5.77 -8.50 9.44
CA LEU A 70 5.15 -7.19 9.53
C LEU A 70 5.23 -6.46 8.17
N GLY A 71 4.48 -5.37 8.04
CA GLY A 71 4.56 -4.44 6.93
C GLY A 71 3.35 -4.42 6.00
N GLY A 72 2.45 -5.39 6.08
CA GLY A 72 1.32 -5.50 5.16
C GLY A 72 1.80 -5.64 3.70
N LEU A 73 1.38 -4.74 2.79
CA LEU A 73 1.90 -4.70 1.42
C LEU A 73 3.29 -4.03 1.33
N ALA A 74 3.74 -3.29 2.34
CA ALA A 74 5.11 -2.80 2.43
C ALA A 74 6.03 -3.86 3.06
N THR A 75 6.03 -5.06 2.51
CA THR A 75 6.84 -6.20 2.97
C THR A 75 7.66 -6.78 1.81
N TRP A 76 8.35 -7.86 2.07
CA TRP A 76 9.26 -8.51 1.12
C TRP A 76 9.11 -10.03 1.15
N PHE A 77 9.66 -10.68 0.15
CA PHE A 77 9.85 -12.12 0.18
C PHE A 77 11.23 -12.51 -0.37
N LYS A 78 11.69 -13.71 -0.01
CA LYS A 78 12.99 -14.24 -0.43
C LYS A 78 12.81 -15.44 -1.34
N ARG A 79 13.77 -15.64 -2.24
CA ARG A 79 13.86 -16.80 -3.12
C ARG A 79 15.26 -17.39 -3.11
N PRO A 80 15.44 -18.66 -3.55
CA PRO A 80 16.75 -19.26 -3.72
C PRO A 80 17.71 -18.37 -4.51
N GLY A 81 19.00 -18.45 -4.28
CA GLY A 81 19.98 -17.56 -4.88
C GLY A 81 20.17 -16.22 -4.15
N SER A 82 19.59 -16.08 -2.94
CA SER A 82 19.62 -14.86 -2.12
C SER A 82 18.86 -13.68 -2.73
N HIS A 83 17.90 -13.95 -3.62
CA HIS A 83 17.03 -12.91 -4.15
C HIS A 83 16.04 -12.43 -3.08
N THR A 84 15.92 -11.11 -2.94
CA THR A 84 14.93 -10.47 -2.09
C THR A 84 14.14 -9.49 -2.93
N PHE A 85 12.83 -9.64 -2.94
CA PHE A 85 11.90 -8.75 -3.66
C PHE A 85 11.07 -7.94 -2.70
N ASP A 86 10.92 -6.66 -3.00
CA ASP A 86 9.93 -5.80 -2.38
C ASP A 86 8.59 -6.00 -3.08
N ILE A 87 7.50 -6.10 -2.32
CA ILE A 87 6.18 -6.37 -2.91
C ILE A 87 5.64 -5.12 -3.61
N SER A 88 5.76 -3.94 -3.01
CA SER A 88 5.11 -2.72 -3.52
C SER A 88 5.97 -1.46 -3.45
N LEU A 89 7.29 -1.59 -3.42
CA LEU A 89 8.20 -0.45 -3.36
C LEU A 89 8.50 0.07 -4.78
N HIS A 90 7.60 0.86 -5.35
CA HIS A 90 7.80 1.48 -6.67
C HIS A 90 8.25 2.94 -6.56
N GLY A 91 7.80 3.64 -5.53
CA GLY A 91 8.12 5.02 -5.26
C GLY A 91 7.05 5.73 -4.45
N PHE A 92 7.43 6.79 -3.76
CA PHE A 92 6.54 7.60 -2.94
C PHE A 92 6.97 9.07 -2.96
N PRO A 93 6.07 10.02 -2.59
CA PRO A 93 6.39 11.44 -2.62
C PRO A 93 7.25 11.90 -1.44
N TYR A 94 7.86 13.07 -1.56
CA TYR A 94 8.73 13.70 -0.56
C TYR A 94 8.12 13.79 0.86
N GLY A 95 6.80 13.88 0.97
CA GLY A 95 6.10 13.90 2.25
C GLY A 95 6.48 12.75 3.18
N MET A 96 6.90 11.61 2.62
CA MET A 96 7.36 10.45 3.37
C MET A 96 8.55 10.78 4.30
N ILE A 97 9.51 11.57 3.82
CA ILE A 97 10.66 12.04 4.64
C ILE A 97 10.16 12.83 5.85
N LYS A 98 9.22 13.77 5.63
CA LYS A 98 8.68 14.60 6.71
C LYS A 98 7.94 13.76 7.75
N SER A 99 7.09 12.83 7.30
CA SER A 99 6.32 11.95 8.17
C SER A 99 7.23 10.99 8.95
N CYS A 100 8.21 10.38 8.28
CA CYS A 100 9.15 9.48 8.95
C CYS A 100 10.06 10.23 9.97
N LYS A 101 10.53 11.44 9.64
CA LYS A 101 11.32 12.26 10.56
C LYS A 101 10.54 12.62 11.82
N ARG A 102 9.26 12.92 11.69
CA ARG A 102 8.42 13.36 12.81
C ARG A 102 7.93 12.20 13.68
N TYR A 103 7.51 11.12 13.06
CA TYR A 103 6.78 10.04 13.74
C TYR A 103 7.59 8.77 13.92
N TRP A 104 8.71 8.64 13.24
CA TRP A 104 9.65 7.53 13.37
C TRP A 104 11.01 8.02 13.86
N ASN A 105 12.06 7.90 13.06
CA ASN A 105 13.40 8.32 13.43
C ASN A 105 14.29 8.67 12.22
N ASP A 106 15.48 9.25 12.51
CA ASP A 106 16.43 9.65 11.48
C ASP A 106 17.10 8.46 10.78
N ALA A 107 17.20 7.28 11.43
CA ALA A 107 17.77 6.08 10.81
C ALA A 107 16.89 5.54 9.67
N ILE A 108 15.58 5.81 9.70
CA ILE A 108 14.66 5.53 8.60
C ILE A 108 14.76 6.60 7.53
N THR A 109 14.76 7.89 7.92
CA THR A 109 14.74 8.99 6.94
C THR A 109 16.01 9.12 6.13
N SER A 110 17.17 8.78 6.70
CA SER A 110 18.46 8.82 5.99
C SER A 110 18.57 7.88 4.80
N ASN A 111 17.73 6.85 4.76
CA ASN A 111 17.70 5.87 3.66
C ASN A 111 16.67 6.23 2.56
N ILE A 112 15.98 7.37 2.67
CA ILE A 112 15.04 7.80 1.64
C ILE A 112 15.78 8.64 0.60
N VAL A 113 15.89 8.13 -0.62
CA VAL A 113 16.62 8.74 -1.73
C VAL A 113 15.70 9.05 -2.90
N GLN A 114 16.05 10.08 -3.69
CA GLN A 114 15.27 10.50 -4.85
C GLN A 114 15.59 9.65 -6.07
N LEU A 115 14.56 9.18 -6.77
CA LEU A 115 14.66 8.66 -8.14
C LEU A 115 14.75 9.82 -9.11
N LYS A 116 15.66 9.73 -10.09
CA LYS A 116 15.94 10.84 -11.02
C LYS A 116 15.57 10.52 -12.46
N ASN A 117 15.48 9.25 -12.80
CA ASN A 117 15.28 8.77 -14.17
C ASN A 117 13.91 8.12 -14.30
N ILE A 118 12.85 8.92 -14.32
CA ILE A 118 11.48 8.45 -14.56
C ILE A 118 11.23 8.52 -16.06
N ARG A 119 10.99 7.37 -16.67
CA ARG A 119 10.82 7.25 -18.12
C ARG A 119 9.37 7.01 -18.50
N PHE A 120 8.92 7.68 -19.53
CA PHE A 120 7.67 7.43 -20.23
C PHE A 120 7.98 6.95 -21.64
N ASP A 121 7.29 5.92 -22.10
CA ASP A 121 7.44 5.41 -23.44
C ASP A 121 6.12 4.84 -23.97
N ASN A 122 5.47 5.57 -24.87
CA ASN A 122 4.18 5.24 -25.43
C ASN A 122 4.05 5.82 -26.85
N PRO A 123 3.00 5.45 -27.63
CA PRO A 123 2.84 5.93 -29.01
C PRO A 123 2.72 7.46 -29.19
N MET A 124 2.39 8.21 -28.13
CA MET A 124 2.25 9.67 -28.21
C MET A 124 3.57 10.38 -27.94
N PHE A 125 4.41 9.83 -27.04
CA PHE A 125 5.69 10.42 -26.66
C PHE A 125 6.63 9.40 -25.99
N SER A 126 7.94 9.70 -26.08
CA SER A 126 8.98 9.02 -25.30
C SER A 126 9.85 10.10 -24.66
N LEU A 127 9.94 10.09 -23.32
CA LEU A 127 10.69 11.13 -22.59
C LEU A 127 11.22 10.61 -21.24
N MET A 128 12.19 11.35 -20.70
CA MET A 128 12.75 11.13 -19.35
C MET A 128 12.49 12.38 -18.51
N THR A 129 12.17 12.21 -17.23
CA THR A 129 11.83 13.30 -16.32
C THR A 129 12.31 12.99 -14.89
N THR A 130 12.50 14.02 -14.08
CA THR A 130 12.70 13.92 -12.64
C THR A 130 11.39 13.94 -11.86
N TYR A 131 10.28 14.04 -12.57
CA TYR A 131 8.92 14.02 -12.03
C TYR A 131 8.66 15.06 -10.94
N ASN A 132 9.11 16.29 -11.16
CA ASN A 132 8.83 17.42 -10.27
C ASN A 132 8.24 18.62 -11.04
N ARG A 133 7.71 19.61 -10.31
CA ARG A 133 7.03 20.77 -10.90
C ARG A 133 7.89 21.52 -11.89
N GLU A 134 9.16 21.73 -11.57
CA GLU A 134 10.07 22.51 -12.45
C GLU A 134 10.29 21.80 -13.78
N ASP A 135 10.58 20.49 -13.72
CA ASP A 135 10.82 19.68 -14.92
C ASP A 135 9.55 19.52 -15.76
N PHE A 136 8.41 19.26 -15.13
CA PHE A 136 7.12 19.18 -15.83
C PHE A 136 6.69 20.52 -16.43
N THR A 137 7.01 21.65 -15.80
CA THR A 137 6.77 22.96 -16.40
C THR A 137 7.58 23.12 -17.69
N LYS A 138 8.86 22.75 -17.68
CA LYS A 138 9.70 22.77 -18.90
C LYS A 138 9.16 21.81 -19.97
N LEU A 139 8.80 20.60 -19.62
CA LEU A 139 8.24 19.63 -20.56
C LEU A 139 6.95 20.14 -21.20
N LEU A 140 5.98 20.57 -20.40
CA LEU A 140 4.69 21.04 -20.88
C LEU A 140 4.83 22.30 -21.77
N THR A 141 5.74 23.20 -21.45
CA THR A 141 5.97 24.42 -22.26
C THR A 141 6.75 24.13 -23.54
N SER A 142 7.89 23.40 -23.44
CA SER A 142 8.81 23.25 -24.57
C SER A 142 8.42 22.11 -25.53
N GLN A 143 7.91 21.00 -25.03
CA GLN A 143 7.59 19.83 -25.87
C GLN A 143 6.10 19.74 -26.21
N PHE A 144 5.22 20.13 -25.29
CA PHE A 144 3.77 20.05 -25.49
C PHE A 144 3.14 21.38 -25.88
N GLY A 145 3.91 22.50 -25.93
CA GLY A 145 3.46 23.81 -26.43
C GLY A 145 2.39 24.47 -25.56
N VAL A 146 2.31 24.14 -24.26
CA VAL A 146 1.38 24.76 -23.31
C VAL A 146 1.97 26.09 -22.82
N SER A 147 1.16 27.16 -22.69
CA SER A 147 1.64 28.41 -22.10
C SER A 147 2.04 28.19 -20.63
N GLU A 148 3.11 28.86 -20.20
CA GLU A 148 3.57 28.76 -18.80
C GLU A 148 2.49 29.22 -17.83
N GLU A 149 1.69 30.21 -18.17
CA GLU A 149 0.56 30.68 -17.38
C GLU A 149 -0.45 29.56 -17.13
N THR A 150 -0.83 28.79 -18.16
CA THR A 150 -1.75 27.64 -18.03
C THR A 150 -1.17 26.57 -17.14
N VAL A 151 0.12 26.22 -17.31
CA VAL A 151 0.82 25.21 -16.50
C VAL A 151 0.84 25.63 -15.03
N VAL A 152 1.23 26.88 -14.73
CA VAL A 152 1.28 27.39 -13.36
C VAL A 152 -0.11 27.34 -12.71
N ARG A 153 -1.14 27.82 -13.42
CA ARG A 153 -2.54 27.81 -12.93
C ARG A 153 -3.04 26.39 -12.67
N PHE A 154 -2.72 25.43 -13.52
CA PHE A 154 -3.08 24.02 -13.31
C PHE A 154 -2.43 23.48 -12.04
N PHE A 155 -1.11 23.64 -11.88
CA PHE A 155 -0.41 23.17 -10.68
C PHE A 155 -0.91 23.84 -9.40
N ASP A 156 -1.20 25.13 -9.44
CA ASP A 156 -1.69 25.87 -8.28
C ASP A 156 -3.14 25.46 -7.94
N THR A 157 -3.97 25.18 -8.94
CA THR A 157 -5.31 24.63 -8.74
C THR A 157 -5.23 23.26 -8.08
N ALA A 158 -4.43 22.33 -8.61
CA ALA A 158 -4.26 21.01 -8.04
C ALA A 158 -3.69 21.05 -6.60
N ARG A 159 -2.73 21.95 -6.35
CA ARG A 159 -2.13 22.13 -5.02
C ARG A 159 -3.09 22.77 -4.01
N GLY A 160 -4.00 23.61 -4.47
CA GLY A 160 -5.01 24.28 -3.63
C GLY A 160 -6.13 23.36 -3.16
N MET A 161 -6.31 22.21 -3.81
CA MET A 161 -7.35 21.25 -3.42
C MET A 161 -7.09 20.69 -2.04
N ASN A 162 -8.12 20.65 -1.22
CA ASN A 162 -8.04 20.08 0.12
C ASN A 162 -9.27 19.20 0.40
N PHE A 163 -9.13 18.35 1.39
CA PHE A 163 -10.11 17.33 1.74
C PHE A 163 -11.53 17.84 2.07
N TYR A 164 -11.65 19.10 2.43
CA TYR A 164 -12.92 19.72 2.82
C TYR A 164 -13.61 20.46 1.67
N ASP A 165 -13.00 20.50 0.47
CA ASP A 165 -13.56 21.15 -0.70
C ASP A 165 -14.74 20.36 -1.27
N ASP A 166 -15.54 21.04 -2.10
CA ASP A 166 -16.55 20.41 -2.93
C ASP A 166 -15.93 19.34 -3.84
N GLN A 167 -16.55 18.18 -3.86
CA GLN A 167 -16.05 16.98 -4.58
C GLN A 167 -16.85 16.71 -5.86
N SER A 168 -17.67 17.66 -6.30
CA SER A 168 -18.53 17.50 -7.50
C SER A 168 -17.75 17.47 -8.81
N MET A 169 -16.60 18.19 -8.89
CA MET A 169 -15.75 18.21 -10.09
C MET A 169 -15.04 16.88 -10.27
N THR A 170 -15.14 16.28 -11.47
CA THR A 170 -14.37 15.09 -11.85
C THR A 170 -12.96 15.46 -12.29
N THR A 171 -12.05 14.47 -12.28
CA THR A 171 -10.69 14.63 -12.83
C THR A 171 -10.74 14.94 -14.33
N ARG A 172 -11.69 14.39 -15.08
CA ARG A 172 -11.92 14.74 -16.50
C ARG A 172 -12.22 16.22 -16.69
N GLU A 173 -13.17 16.75 -15.92
CA GLU A 173 -13.54 18.19 -15.99
C GLU A 173 -12.37 19.10 -15.63
N LEU A 174 -11.53 18.69 -14.67
CA LEU A 174 -10.30 19.41 -14.35
C LEU A 174 -9.36 19.49 -15.57
N PHE A 175 -9.13 18.36 -16.25
CA PHE A 175 -8.26 18.34 -17.43
C PHE A 175 -8.87 19.12 -18.60
N GLU A 176 -10.16 18.99 -18.90
CA GLU A 176 -10.84 19.74 -19.96
C GLU A 176 -10.77 21.25 -19.73
N LYS A 177 -10.81 21.69 -18.48
CA LYS A 177 -10.68 23.10 -18.12
C LYS A 177 -9.32 23.70 -18.50
N PHE A 178 -8.22 22.93 -18.39
CA PHE A 178 -6.86 23.45 -18.60
C PHE A 178 -6.24 22.98 -19.92
N PHE A 179 -6.62 21.81 -20.41
CA PHE A 179 -6.01 21.13 -21.56
C PHE A 179 -7.09 20.54 -22.49
N PRO A 180 -8.04 21.36 -22.98
CA PRO A 180 -9.15 20.86 -23.80
C PRO A 180 -8.64 20.10 -25.05
N GLY A 181 -9.11 18.87 -25.23
CA GLY A 181 -8.75 18.04 -26.37
C GLY A 181 -7.30 17.55 -26.42
N ARG A 182 -6.51 17.72 -25.33
CA ARG A 182 -5.08 17.36 -25.29
C ARG A 182 -4.87 16.02 -24.56
N GLU A 183 -5.21 14.94 -25.25
CA GLU A 183 -5.08 13.57 -24.73
C GLU A 183 -3.63 13.22 -24.37
N ASP A 184 -2.65 13.73 -25.11
CA ASP A 184 -1.21 13.59 -24.84
C ASP A 184 -0.82 14.14 -23.46
N ILE A 185 -1.33 15.31 -23.09
CA ILE A 185 -1.09 15.93 -21.80
C ILE A 185 -1.84 15.18 -20.69
N VAL A 186 -3.09 14.83 -20.93
CA VAL A 186 -3.89 14.01 -19.98
C VAL A 186 -3.15 12.70 -19.68
N ARG A 187 -2.63 12.04 -20.71
CA ARG A 187 -1.84 10.83 -20.55
C ARG A 187 -0.59 11.06 -19.70
N LEU A 188 0.20 12.07 -20.02
CA LEU A 188 1.42 12.40 -19.27
C LEU A 188 1.14 12.62 -17.77
N LEU A 189 0.07 13.33 -17.46
CA LEU A 189 -0.24 13.76 -16.10
C LEU A 189 -1.04 12.71 -15.31
N MET A 190 -1.91 11.94 -15.96
CA MET A 190 -2.86 11.03 -15.30
C MET A 190 -2.37 9.57 -15.25
N GLU A 191 -1.70 9.08 -16.31
CA GLU A 191 -1.30 7.67 -16.40
C GLU A 191 -0.50 7.18 -15.18
N PRO A 192 0.52 7.92 -14.69
CA PRO A 192 1.26 7.50 -13.49
C PRO A 192 0.41 7.44 -12.23
N ILE A 193 -0.57 8.33 -12.09
CA ILE A 193 -1.46 8.37 -10.93
C ILE A 193 -2.44 7.19 -10.97
N THR A 194 -2.96 6.86 -12.15
CA THR A 194 -3.81 5.68 -12.32
C THR A 194 -3.06 4.39 -11.98
N TYR A 195 -1.81 4.24 -12.39
CA TYR A 195 -0.98 3.11 -11.97
C TYR A 195 -0.72 3.08 -10.48
N ALA A 196 -0.40 4.25 -9.90
CA ALA A 196 0.00 4.33 -8.50
C ALA A 196 -1.13 3.99 -7.52
N ASN A 197 -2.40 4.20 -7.89
CA ASN A 197 -3.50 4.11 -6.93
C ASN A 197 -4.87 3.72 -7.52
N GLY A 198 -4.96 3.45 -8.82
CA GLY A 198 -6.21 3.09 -9.49
C GLY A 198 -7.20 4.23 -9.67
N SER A 199 -6.76 5.51 -9.60
CA SER A 199 -7.61 6.66 -9.94
C SER A 199 -8.03 6.62 -11.40
N THR A 200 -9.24 7.08 -11.66
CA THR A 200 -9.80 7.22 -13.01
C THR A 200 -10.12 8.69 -13.31
N LEU A 201 -10.41 8.98 -14.56
CA LEU A 201 -10.86 10.32 -14.96
C LEU A 201 -12.25 10.68 -14.39
N GLU A 202 -13.02 9.69 -13.97
CA GLU A 202 -14.36 9.86 -13.40
C GLU A 202 -14.34 10.03 -11.87
N ASP A 203 -13.19 9.77 -11.23
CA ASP A 203 -13.06 10.00 -9.79
C ASP A 203 -13.01 11.51 -9.49
N PRO A 204 -13.38 11.96 -8.27
CA PRO A 204 -13.31 13.37 -7.89
C PRO A 204 -11.93 13.98 -8.11
N ALA A 205 -11.85 15.18 -8.69
CA ALA A 205 -10.61 15.89 -9.01
C ALA A 205 -9.68 16.08 -7.80
N ILE A 206 -10.26 16.19 -6.61
CA ILE A 206 -9.53 16.31 -5.35
C ILE A 206 -8.61 15.10 -5.09
N THR A 207 -9.04 13.89 -5.47
CA THR A 207 -8.24 12.67 -5.28
C THR A 207 -6.98 12.70 -6.14
N TYR A 208 -7.12 13.15 -7.39
CA TYR A 208 -6.01 13.39 -8.30
C TYR A 208 -5.11 14.53 -7.80
N GLY A 209 -5.69 15.70 -7.52
CA GLY A 209 -4.95 16.91 -7.18
C GLY A 209 -4.07 16.75 -5.94
N ILE A 210 -4.57 16.13 -4.88
CA ILE A 210 -3.80 15.89 -3.65
C ILE A 210 -2.61 14.94 -3.93
N VAL A 211 -2.84 13.82 -4.61
CA VAL A 211 -1.78 12.84 -4.90
C VAL A 211 -0.74 13.42 -5.84
N PHE A 212 -1.20 13.99 -6.96
CA PHE A 212 -0.33 14.61 -7.96
C PHE A 212 0.54 15.72 -7.36
N SER A 213 -0.04 16.63 -6.58
CA SER A 213 0.69 17.73 -5.94
C SER A 213 1.76 17.26 -4.96
N ASN A 214 1.54 16.16 -4.27
CA ASN A 214 2.52 15.57 -3.38
C ASN A 214 3.77 15.08 -4.15
N PHE A 215 3.58 14.45 -5.30
CA PHE A 215 4.68 14.03 -6.18
C PHE A 215 5.36 15.23 -6.82
N MET A 216 4.59 16.18 -7.35
CA MET A 216 5.12 17.37 -8.02
C MET A 216 5.95 18.27 -7.11
N ALA A 217 5.76 18.18 -5.79
CA ALA A 217 6.50 19.02 -4.85
C ALA A 217 8.04 18.86 -4.96
N LYS A 218 8.53 17.62 -5.09
CA LYS A 218 9.97 17.32 -5.20
C LYS A 218 10.27 16.02 -5.96
N GLY A 219 9.31 15.40 -6.61
CA GLY A 219 9.50 14.16 -7.38
C GLY A 219 9.23 12.89 -6.58
N VAL A 220 9.74 11.79 -7.11
CA VAL A 220 9.55 10.42 -6.60
C VAL A 220 10.77 10.00 -5.78
N PHE A 221 10.52 9.33 -4.67
CA PHE A 221 11.54 8.82 -3.76
C PHE A 221 11.37 7.32 -3.54
N ILE A 222 12.46 6.65 -3.19
CA ILE A 222 12.49 5.23 -2.84
C ILE A 222 13.24 5.05 -1.51
N TYR A 223 13.03 3.91 -0.85
CA TYR A 223 13.76 3.54 0.34
C TYR A 223 14.97 2.68 -0.04
N GLU A 224 16.17 3.20 0.18
CA GLU A 224 17.44 2.49 -0.03
C GLU A 224 17.59 1.38 1.02
N GLY A 225 17.89 0.16 0.57
CA GLY A 225 17.94 -1.04 1.41
C GLY A 225 16.71 -1.92 1.34
N GLY A 226 15.60 -1.42 0.77
CA GLY A 226 14.36 -2.18 0.57
C GLY A 226 13.46 -2.26 1.80
N THR A 227 12.32 -2.93 1.62
CA THR A 227 11.27 -3.01 2.65
C THR A 227 11.68 -3.85 3.86
N ASP A 228 12.57 -4.81 3.70
CA ASP A 228 13.09 -5.61 4.81
C ASP A 228 13.90 -4.76 5.81
N ASP A 229 14.75 -3.85 5.34
CA ASP A 229 15.47 -2.91 6.20
C ASP A 229 14.51 -1.91 6.87
N LEU A 230 13.59 -1.33 6.08
CA LEU A 230 12.59 -0.40 6.60
C LEU A 230 11.76 -1.01 7.73
N VAL A 231 11.15 -2.17 7.49
CA VAL A 231 10.27 -2.82 8.48
C VAL A 231 11.06 -3.27 9.70
N THR A 232 12.30 -3.73 9.52
CA THR A 232 13.18 -4.09 10.65
C THR A 232 13.46 -2.87 11.54
N LYS A 233 13.77 -1.72 10.97
CA LYS A 233 13.95 -0.47 11.71
C LYS A 233 12.67 0.01 12.40
N MET A 234 11.53 -0.10 11.71
CA MET A 234 10.22 0.19 12.30
C MET A 234 9.91 -0.73 13.47
N GLN A 235 10.15 -2.03 13.35
CA GLN A 235 9.97 -2.99 14.43
C GLN A 235 10.85 -2.69 15.64
N ALA A 236 12.10 -2.31 15.43
CA ALA A 236 13.00 -1.89 16.51
C ALA A 236 12.46 -0.66 17.26
N GLU A 237 11.90 0.32 16.54
CA GLU A 237 11.31 1.52 17.16
C GLU A 237 10.01 1.17 17.92
N LEU A 238 9.16 0.29 17.41
CA LEU A 238 7.98 -0.23 18.12
C LEU A 238 8.39 -0.88 19.45
N THR A 239 9.39 -1.75 19.42
CA THR A 239 9.92 -2.42 20.62
C THR A 239 10.46 -1.41 21.63
N LYS A 240 11.24 -0.43 21.18
CA LYS A 240 11.79 0.65 22.02
C LYS A 240 10.68 1.45 22.71
N ASN A 241 9.54 1.65 22.03
CA ASN A 241 8.40 2.40 22.55
C ASN A 241 7.39 1.50 23.31
N GLY A 242 7.76 0.26 23.65
CA GLY A 242 6.97 -0.63 24.52
C GLY A 242 5.73 -1.24 23.84
N VAL A 243 5.66 -1.23 22.51
CA VAL A 243 4.57 -1.88 21.79
C VAL A 243 4.74 -3.39 21.84
N ASP A 244 3.73 -4.11 22.34
CA ASP A 244 3.67 -5.58 22.27
C ASP A 244 3.24 -5.99 20.86
N THR A 245 4.16 -6.56 20.09
CA THR A 245 3.94 -6.94 18.70
C THR A 245 3.87 -8.45 18.57
N ARG A 246 2.77 -8.97 18.00
CA ARG A 246 2.52 -10.40 17.82
C ARG A 246 2.19 -10.71 16.37
N ILE A 247 2.92 -11.66 15.79
CA ILE A 247 2.70 -12.21 14.45
C ILE A 247 2.00 -13.56 14.50
N ARG A 248 1.45 -14.03 13.37
CA ARG A 248 0.63 -15.26 13.30
C ARG A 248 -0.58 -15.19 14.26
N CYS A 249 -1.11 -13.99 14.43
CA CYS A 249 -2.21 -13.66 15.32
C CYS A 249 -3.38 -13.11 14.50
N ASP A 250 -4.31 -14.02 14.15
CA ASP A 250 -5.49 -13.70 13.35
C ASP A 250 -6.64 -13.25 14.27
N VAL A 251 -7.08 -12.02 14.09
CA VAL A 251 -8.23 -11.46 14.81
C VAL A 251 -9.50 -11.83 14.06
N SER A 252 -10.30 -12.68 14.68
CA SER A 252 -11.56 -13.16 14.12
C SER A 252 -12.77 -12.28 14.49
N LYS A 253 -12.72 -11.56 15.62
CA LYS A 253 -13.84 -10.73 16.08
C LYS A 253 -13.38 -9.53 16.89
N ILE A 254 -14.10 -8.41 16.72
CA ILE A 254 -14.05 -7.23 17.60
C ILE A 254 -15.28 -7.30 18.51
N LEU A 255 -15.04 -7.31 19.81
CA LEU A 255 -16.09 -7.47 20.81
C LEU A 255 -16.67 -6.09 21.18
N VAL A 256 -17.97 -5.95 20.99
CA VAL A 256 -18.73 -4.72 21.30
C VAL A 256 -19.65 -4.98 22.48
N GLY A 257 -19.79 -4.00 23.35
CA GLY A 257 -20.70 -3.99 24.48
C GLY A 257 -21.48 -2.67 24.57
N PRO A 258 -22.33 -2.49 25.59
CA PRO A 258 -23.18 -1.30 25.72
C PRO A 258 -22.43 0.05 25.76
N LYS A 259 -21.14 0.03 26.10
CA LYS A 259 -20.30 1.23 26.21
C LYS A 259 -19.31 1.40 25.04
N GLY A 260 -19.44 0.57 23.99
CA GLY A 260 -18.51 0.54 22.85
C GLY A 260 -17.63 -0.69 22.82
N VAL A 261 -16.42 -0.59 22.30
CA VAL A 261 -15.44 -1.68 22.21
C VAL A 261 -15.08 -2.20 23.61
N ARG A 262 -14.97 -3.52 23.75
CA ARG A 262 -14.49 -4.17 24.98
C ARG A 262 -13.27 -5.08 24.80
N GLY A 263 -12.92 -5.42 23.55
CA GLY A 263 -11.80 -6.29 23.26
C GLY A 263 -11.85 -6.92 21.88
N VAL A 264 -10.99 -7.90 21.67
CA VAL A 264 -10.91 -8.69 20.43
C VAL A 264 -10.83 -10.17 20.75
N VAL A 265 -11.22 -11.02 19.78
CA VAL A 265 -10.93 -12.45 19.78
C VAL A 265 -9.80 -12.69 18.78
N VAL A 266 -8.70 -13.22 19.26
CA VAL A 266 -7.50 -13.53 18.47
C VAL A 266 -7.04 -14.95 18.76
N ASN A 267 -6.84 -15.76 17.71
CA ASN A 267 -6.49 -17.17 17.83
C ASN A 267 -7.36 -17.91 18.88
N GLY A 268 -8.67 -17.59 18.94
CA GLY A 268 -9.63 -18.18 19.88
C GLY A 268 -9.57 -17.65 21.33
N LYS A 269 -8.68 -16.69 21.65
CA LYS A 269 -8.57 -16.08 22.98
C LYS A 269 -9.13 -14.64 22.99
N GLU A 270 -9.83 -14.28 24.06
CA GLU A 270 -10.26 -12.89 24.27
C GLU A 270 -9.14 -12.06 24.91
N ILE A 271 -8.89 -10.86 24.35
CA ILE A 271 -8.03 -9.84 24.93
C ILE A 271 -8.85 -8.56 25.07
N ARG A 272 -8.91 -8.02 26.29
CA ARG A 272 -9.66 -6.79 26.56
C ARG A 272 -8.88 -5.55 26.12
N CYS A 273 -9.61 -4.53 25.66
CA CYS A 273 -9.04 -3.20 25.39
C CYS A 273 -10.10 -2.10 25.48
N LYS A 274 -9.63 -0.85 25.58
CA LYS A 274 -10.48 0.35 25.60
C LYS A 274 -10.76 0.86 24.18
N ALA A 275 -9.84 0.62 23.25
CA ALA A 275 -9.96 0.99 21.85
C ALA A 275 -9.38 -0.08 20.92
N VAL A 276 -9.95 -0.14 19.71
CA VAL A 276 -9.42 -0.93 18.59
C VAL A 276 -9.15 0.01 17.42
N ILE A 277 -7.96 -0.08 16.84
CA ILE A 277 -7.63 0.49 15.54
C ILE A 277 -7.53 -0.67 14.55
N SER A 278 -8.47 -0.77 13.62
CA SER A 278 -8.40 -1.77 12.54
C SER A 278 -7.61 -1.20 11.36
N ASN A 279 -6.45 -1.79 11.07
CA ASN A 279 -5.70 -1.59 9.82
C ASN A 279 -5.98 -2.72 8.81
N SER A 280 -7.12 -3.35 8.90
CA SER A 280 -7.64 -4.34 7.96
C SER A 280 -8.47 -3.69 6.86
N ASN A 281 -9.09 -4.47 5.97
CA ASN A 281 -10.05 -3.95 5.00
C ASN A 281 -11.28 -3.37 5.72
N LEU A 282 -11.78 -2.20 5.29
CA LEU A 282 -12.91 -1.50 5.92
C LEU A 282 -14.17 -2.37 5.98
N ARG A 283 -14.55 -2.98 4.85
CA ARG A 283 -15.74 -3.83 4.78
C ARG A 283 -15.59 -5.10 5.63
N SER A 284 -14.39 -5.70 5.66
CA SER A 284 -14.12 -6.84 6.55
C SER A 284 -14.19 -6.42 8.03
N THR A 285 -13.74 -5.23 8.38
CA THR A 285 -13.87 -4.70 9.75
C THR A 285 -15.34 -4.59 10.16
N ILE A 286 -16.17 -4.01 9.30
CA ILE A 286 -17.60 -3.76 9.59
C ILE A 286 -18.40 -5.08 9.57
N PHE A 287 -18.33 -5.85 8.48
CA PHE A 287 -19.23 -6.96 8.22
C PHE A 287 -18.75 -8.31 8.76
N GLN A 288 -17.44 -8.51 8.90
CA GLN A 288 -16.88 -9.79 9.34
C GLN A 288 -16.40 -9.77 10.79
N MET A 289 -15.66 -8.72 11.20
CA MET A 289 -15.08 -8.68 12.54
C MET A 289 -16.01 -8.09 13.59
N VAL A 290 -16.81 -7.07 13.25
CA VAL A 290 -17.78 -6.44 14.18
C VAL A 290 -19.15 -7.10 14.07
N GLY A 291 -19.73 -7.13 12.88
CA GLY A 291 -21.09 -7.55 12.58
C GLY A 291 -22.01 -6.35 12.33
N PRO A 292 -22.82 -6.37 11.25
CA PRO A 292 -23.66 -5.25 10.86
C PRO A 292 -24.74 -4.89 11.89
N GLU A 293 -25.09 -5.84 12.76
CA GLU A 293 -26.10 -5.67 13.82
C GLU A 293 -25.70 -4.65 14.91
N HIS A 294 -24.44 -4.24 14.94
CA HIS A 294 -23.90 -3.27 15.91
C HIS A 294 -23.91 -1.84 15.40
N PHE A 295 -24.38 -1.59 14.16
CA PHE A 295 -24.37 -0.29 13.51
C PHE A 295 -25.77 0.18 13.15
N ASP A 296 -25.93 1.48 12.95
CA ASP A 296 -27.17 2.05 12.44
C ASP A 296 -27.45 1.54 11.01
N ALA A 297 -28.73 1.33 10.67
CA ALA A 297 -29.13 0.80 9.37
C ALA A 297 -28.61 1.64 8.18
N LYS A 298 -28.66 2.97 8.31
CA LYS A 298 -28.15 3.88 7.28
C LYS A 298 -26.63 3.76 7.09
N PHE A 299 -25.88 3.61 8.19
CA PHE A 299 -24.45 3.38 8.12
C PHE A 299 -24.11 2.06 7.42
N VAL A 300 -24.88 0.99 7.69
CA VAL A 300 -24.71 -0.31 7.05
C VAL A 300 -24.95 -0.22 5.55
N GLU A 301 -26.00 0.50 5.12
CA GLU A 301 -26.30 0.77 3.71
C GLU A 301 -25.13 1.50 3.04
N ASP A 302 -24.67 2.63 3.62
CA ASP A 302 -23.54 3.40 3.10
C ASP A 302 -22.24 2.55 3.02
N ALA A 303 -21.99 1.70 4.02
CA ALA A 303 -20.83 0.81 4.02
C ALA A 303 -20.91 -0.31 2.97
N GLN A 304 -22.11 -0.77 2.62
CA GLN A 304 -22.32 -1.75 1.55
C GLN A 304 -22.06 -1.17 0.16
N GLU A 305 -22.37 0.11 -0.04
CA GLU A 305 -22.15 0.82 -1.30
C GLU A 305 -20.70 1.21 -1.54
N VAL A 306 -19.84 1.16 -0.51
CA VAL A 306 -18.41 1.45 -0.65
C VAL A 306 -17.76 0.51 -1.66
N ARG A 307 -17.29 1.06 -2.78
CA ARG A 307 -16.59 0.30 -3.81
C ARG A 307 -15.18 -0.05 -3.37
N LEU A 308 -14.75 -1.26 -3.70
CA LEU A 308 -13.36 -1.66 -3.55
C LEU A 308 -12.53 -1.04 -4.67
N ASN A 309 -11.26 -0.77 -4.38
CA ASN A 309 -10.31 -0.41 -5.41
C ASN A 309 -9.86 -1.66 -6.17
N ASN A 310 -9.21 -1.46 -7.32
CA ASN A 310 -8.67 -2.56 -8.11
C ASN A 310 -7.56 -3.33 -7.34
N SER A 311 -7.27 -4.51 -7.83
CA SER A 311 -6.11 -5.30 -7.49
C SER A 311 -4.94 -4.98 -8.43
N SER A 312 -3.87 -5.77 -8.34
CA SER A 312 -2.71 -5.69 -9.22
C SER A 312 -2.27 -7.07 -9.67
N THR A 313 -1.55 -7.11 -10.79
CA THR A 313 -0.62 -8.19 -11.08
C THR A 313 0.80 -7.68 -11.01
N GLN A 314 1.74 -8.55 -10.63
CA GLN A 314 3.16 -8.21 -10.60
C GLN A 314 3.99 -9.37 -11.16
N VAL A 315 5.04 -9.03 -11.90
CA VAL A 315 6.05 -9.98 -12.35
C VAL A 315 7.40 -9.57 -11.78
N TYR A 316 7.97 -10.46 -11.00
CA TYR A 316 9.26 -10.28 -10.31
C TYR A 316 10.35 -10.98 -11.11
N MET A 317 11.40 -10.27 -11.44
CA MET A 317 12.51 -10.76 -12.26
C MET A 317 13.84 -10.49 -11.56
N ALA A 318 14.56 -11.55 -11.22
CA ALA A 318 15.91 -11.47 -10.68
C ALA A 318 16.93 -11.69 -11.78
N MET A 319 17.91 -10.82 -11.90
CA MET A 319 18.96 -10.95 -12.90
C MET A 319 20.08 -11.90 -12.43
N LYS A 320 20.75 -12.54 -13.38
CA LYS A 320 21.97 -13.30 -13.14
C LYS A 320 23.07 -12.40 -12.55
N PRO A 321 24.03 -12.95 -11.79
CA PRO A 321 25.03 -12.15 -11.07
C PRO A 321 25.87 -11.21 -11.95
N GLU A 322 26.16 -11.64 -13.18
CA GLU A 322 26.98 -10.92 -14.14
C GLU A 322 26.22 -9.85 -14.95
N VAL A 323 24.90 -9.77 -14.77
CA VAL A 323 24.09 -8.86 -15.57
C VAL A 323 24.11 -7.46 -14.96
N GLU A 324 24.45 -6.49 -15.80
CA GLU A 324 24.33 -5.07 -15.51
C GLU A 324 23.22 -4.44 -16.35
N ILE A 325 22.36 -3.65 -15.73
CA ILE A 325 21.36 -2.83 -16.39
C ILE A 325 21.86 -1.38 -16.36
N PRO A 326 22.04 -0.72 -17.51
CA PRO A 326 22.46 0.67 -17.53
C PRO A 326 21.45 1.57 -16.80
N GLU A 327 21.94 2.52 -16.01
CA GLU A 327 21.05 3.48 -15.29
C GLU A 327 20.26 4.38 -16.27
N SER A 328 20.72 4.53 -17.51
CA SER A 328 19.98 5.21 -18.58
C SER A 328 18.70 4.46 -19.00
N THR A 329 18.49 3.21 -18.58
CA THR A 329 17.23 2.49 -18.78
C THR A 329 16.10 3.16 -18.01
N GLY A 330 16.40 3.72 -16.85
CA GLY A 330 15.49 4.42 -15.95
C GLY A 330 15.43 3.78 -14.56
N ASP A 331 14.96 4.53 -13.59
CA ASP A 331 14.63 4.01 -12.25
C ASP A 331 13.20 3.43 -12.24
N LEU A 332 12.29 4.13 -12.89
CA LEU A 332 10.87 3.76 -13.05
C LEU A 332 10.46 4.06 -14.50
N LEU A 333 9.85 3.09 -15.15
CA LEU A 333 9.37 3.19 -16.52
C LEU A 333 7.85 2.99 -16.57
N PHE A 334 7.16 3.93 -17.18
CA PHE A 334 5.77 3.82 -17.61
C PHE A 334 5.75 3.54 -19.11
N CYS A 335 5.36 2.35 -19.52
CA CYS A 335 5.31 2.00 -20.93
C CYS A 335 3.93 1.51 -21.36
N SER A 336 3.57 1.84 -22.60
CA SER A 336 2.30 1.43 -23.19
C SER A 336 2.41 1.25 -24.69
N THR A 337 1.68 0.30 -25.23
CA THR A 337 1.46 0.10 -26.67
C THR A 337 0.13 0.66 -27.15
N ALA A 338 -0.77 1.07 -26.24
CA ALA A 338 -2.07 1.63 -26.60
C ALA A 338 -1.92 2.98 -27.28
N PRO A 339 -2.52 3.19 -28.48
CA PRO A 339 -2.42 4.45 -29.20
C PRO A 339 -3.18 5.60 -28.51
N ALA A 340 -4.29 5.28 -27.83
CA ALA A 340 -5.10 6.23 -27.07
C ALA A 340 -4.93 6.00 -25.56
N PHE A 341 -5.15 7.06 -24.76
CA PHE A 341 -5.15 6.97 -23.30
C PHE A 341 -6.56 6.87 -22.77
N ARG A 342 -6.85 5.75 -22.09
CA ARG A 342 -8.11 5.53 -21.38
C ARG A 342 -7.81 4.80 -20.08
N THR A 343 -8.41 5.27 -19.00
CA THR A 343 -8.17 4.69 -17.66
C THR A 343 -8.74 3.28 -17.50
N ASP A 344 -9.79 2.91 -18.25
CA ASP A 344 -10.33 1.55 -18.27
C ASP A 344 -9.41 0.55 -18.98
N LEU A 345 -8.63 0.98 -19.99
CA LEU A 345 -7.63 0.11 -20.62
C LEU A 345 -6.52 -0.34 -19.65
N LEU A 346 -6.29 0.42 -18.58
CA LEU A 346 -5.30 0.06 -17.56
C LEU A 346 -5.77 -1.09 -16.63
N LEU A 347 -7.03 -1.47 -16.73
CA LEU A 347 -7.66 -2.60 -16.03
C LEU A 347 -8.00 -3.76 -16.98
N ASP A 348 -7.75 -3.62 -18.28
CA ASP A 348 -8.06 -4.63 -19.27
C ASP A 348 -7.18 -5.88 -19.07
N ARG A 349 -7.79 -7.06 -19.22
CA ARG A 349 -7.06 -8.33 -19.20
C ARG A 349 -6.01 -8.41 -20.31
N ASN A 350 -6.26 -7.78 -21.46
CA ASN A 350 -5.26 -7.57 -22.50
C ASN A 350 -4.35 -6.40 -22.14
N ILE A 351 -3.24 -6.69 -21.48
CA ILE A 351 -2.35 -5.70 -20.88
C ILE A 351 -1.57 -4.96 -21.97
N THR A 352 -1.98 -3.72 -22.24
CA THR A 352 -1.28 -2.82 -23.17
C THR A 352 -0.33 -1.85 -22.46
N SER A 353 -0.42 -1.74 -21.15
CA SER A 353 0.31 -0.76 -20.36
C SER A 353 0.89 -1.36 -19.10
N ARG A 354 2.16 -1.06 -18.79
CA ARG A 354 2.90 -1.61 -17.65
C ARG A 354 3.77 -0.55 -16.98
N THR A 355 4.07 -0.76 -15.71
CA THR A 355 5.21 -0.10 -15.06
C THR A 355 6.34 -1.12 -14.90
N PHE A 356 7.60 -0.65 -15.01
CA PHE A 356 8.76 -1.40 -14.61
C PHE A 356 9.55 -0.57 -13.58
N SER A 357 9.79 -1.15 -12.42
CA SER A 357 10.70 -0.60 -11.41
C SER A 357 12.03 -1.35 -11.50
N PHE A 358 13.12 -0.62 -11.73
CA PHE A 358 14.47 -1.16 -11.82
C PHE A 358 15.17 -0.97 -10.47
N TYR A 359 15.53 -2.07 -9.81
CA TYR A 359 16.25 -2.05 -8.56
C TYR A 359 17.73 -2.31 -8.81
N TYR A 360 18.52 -1.26 -8.63
CA TYR A 360 19.96 -1.31 -8.79
C TYR A 360 20.66 -1.75 -7.49
N PRO A 361 21.85 -2.35 -7.56
CA PRO A 361 22.62 -2.72 -6.37
C PRO A 361 22.83 -1.55 -5.38
N ARG A 362 22.94 -0.32 -5.88
CA ARG A 362 23.06 0.89 -5.05
C ARG A 362 21.84 1.20 -4.21
N THR A 363 20.65 0.84 -4.68
CA THR A 363 19.39 1.10 -3.95
C THR A 363 18.97 -0.07 -3.08
N ARG A 364 19.57 -1.24 -3.31
CA ARG A 364 19.34 -2.44 -2.51
C ARG A 364 20.68 -3.10 -2.14
N PRO A 365 21.43 -2.49 -1.20
CA PRO A 365 22.82 -2.88 -0.92
C PRO A 365 22.98 -4.18 -0.12
N HIS A 366 21.89 -4.87 0.25
CA HIS A 366 21.97 -6.06 1.09
C HIS A 366 22.28 -7.33 0.30
N GLY A 367 23.27 -8.09 0.76
CA GLY A 367 23.64 -9.40 0.22
C GLY A 367 24.48 -9.34 -1.04
N LYS A 368 24.32 -10.32 -1.94
CA LYS A 368 24.94 -10.29 -3.26
C LYS A 368 24.24 -9.21 -4.07
N GLN A 369 24.97 -8.16 -4.40
CA GLN A 369 24.43 -7.03 -5.17
C GLN A 369 24.00 -7.52 -6.56
N ARG A 370 22.70 -7.58 -6.81
CA ARG A 370 22.10 -8.00 -8.07
C ARG A 370 21.02 -7.01 -8.49
N HIS A 371 20.87 -6.87 -9.79
CA HIS A 371 19.74 -6.16 -10.34
C HIS A 371 18.47 -7.00 -10.20
N ALA A 372 17.36 -6.33 -9.95
CA ALA A 372 16.03 -6.91 -10.01
C ALA A 372 15.08 -5.94 -10.73
N ILE A 373 14.06 -6.49 -11.37
CA ILE A 373 13.03 -5.71 -12.04
C ILE A 373 11.68 -6.21 -11.51
N VAL A 374 10.77 -5.29 -11.23
CA VAL A 374 9.39 -5.62 -10.93
C VAL A 374 8.49 -4.90 -11.92
N SER A 375 7.70 -5.67 -12.65
CA SER A 375 6.62 -5.13 -13.48
C SER A 375 5.33 -5.12 -12.69
N SER A 376 4.55 -4.04 -12.77
CA SER A 376 3.22 -3.94 -12.17
C SER A 376 2.19 -3.51 -13.19
N THR A 377 0.99 -4.08 -13.08
CA THR A 377 -0.21 -3.62 -13.78
C THR A 377 -1.40 -3.65 -12.82
N ASN A 378 -2.41 -2.81 -13.09
CA ASN A 378 -3.69 -2.93 -12.41
C ASN A 378 -4.43 -4.17 -12.92
N ALA A 379 -5.28 -4.76 -12.09
CA ALA A 379 -6.05 -5.94 -12.45
C ALA A 379 -7.39 -6.00 -11.73
N ASN A 380 -8.38 -6.61 -12.37
CA ASN A 380 -9.65 -6.91 -11.76
C ASN A 380 -9.61 -8.28 -11.08
N TRP A 381 -10.24 -8.39 -9.93
CA TRP A 381 -10.43 -9.66 -9.23
C TRP A 381 -11.18 -10.70 -10.08
N SER A 382 -12.25 -10.27 -10.77
CA SER A 382 -13.08 -11.12 -11.60
C SER A 382 -12.33 -11.89 -12.69
N ASP A 383 -11.21 -11.34 -13.18
CA ASP A 383 -10.42 -11.96 -14.24
C ASP A 383 -9.62 -13.19 -13.76
N TRP A 384 -9.51 -13.34 -12.42
CA TRP A 384 -8.66 -14.36 -11.77
C TRP A 384 -9.41 -15.26 -10.79
N ALA A 385 -10.53 -14.80 -10.21
CA ALA A 385 -11.18 -15.44 -9.07
C ALA A 385 -11.66 -16.85 -9.35
N ASP A 386 -12.33 -17.03 -10.51
CA ASP A 386 -13.04 -18.26 -10.84
C ASP A 386 -12.26 -19.19 -11.80
N LEU A 387 -11.00 -18.85 -12.12
CA LEU A 387 -10.14 -19.71 -12.92
C LEU A 387 -9.86 -21.02 -12.16
N ASN A 388 -10.00 -22.15 -12.86
CA ASN A 388 -9.47 -23.41 -12.33
C ASN A 388 -7.95 -23.39 -12.29
N GLU A 389 -7.31 -24.39 -11.71
CA GLU A 389 -5.85 -24.37 -11.49
C GLU A 389 -5.06 -24.36 -12.80
N GLU A 390 -5.49 -25.10 -13.82
CA GLU A 390 -4.85 -25.14 -15.14
C GLU A 390 -4.97 -23.77 -15.85
N GLU A 391 -6.15 -23.18 -15.87
CA GLU A 391 -6.41 -21.85 -16.42
C GLU A 391 -5.63 -20.77 -15.67
N TYR A 392 -5.54 -20.90 -14.35
CA TYR A 392 -4.82 -19.95 -13.50
C TYR A 392 -3.31 -19.98 -13.78
N GLU A 393 -2.69 -21.14 -13.81
CA GLU A 393 -1.27 -21.27 -14.13
C GLU A 393 -0.97 -20.87 -15.58
N ALA A 394 -1.84 -21.20 -16.53
CA ALA A 394 -1.70 -20.75 -17.92
C ALA A 394 -1.77 -19.21 -18.01
N SER A 395 -2.70 -18.57 -17.30
CA SER A 395 -2.83 -17.11 -17.25
C SER A 395 -1.62 -16.43 -16.58
N LYS A 396 -1.04 -17.05 -15.54
CA LYS A 396 0.22 -16.56 -14.93
C LYS A 396 1.38 -16.66 -15.91
N GLN A 397 1.48 -17.76 -16.64
CA GLN A 397 2.54 -17.92 -17.63
C GLN A 397 2.40 -16.91 -18.78
N ASP A 398 1.18 -16.68 -19.28
CA ASP A 398 0.93 -15.64 -20.28
C ASP A 398 1.29 -14.24 -19.79
N LEU A 399 0.96 -13.92 -18.51
CA LEU A 399 1.37 -12.67 -17.86
C LEU A 399 2.90 -12.52 -17.82
N ILE A 400 3.64 -13.58 -17.53
CA ILE A 400 5.09 -13.58 -17.53
C ILE A 400 5.61 -13.35 -18.95
N GLU A 401 5.16 -14.14 -19.92
CA GLU A 401 5.67 -14.06 -21.30
C GLU A 401 5.42 -12.68 -21.94
N THR A 402 4.19 -12.17 -21.80
CA THR A 402 3.86 -10.83 -22.32
C THR A 402 4.62 -9.71 -21.60
N THR A 403 5.00 -9.91 -20.34
CA THR A 403 5.84 -8.97 -19.60
C THR A 403 7.29 -9.02 -20.10
N LEU A 404 7.82 -10.20 -20.36
CA LEU A 404 9.17 -10.37 -20.91
C LEU A 404 9.25 -9.78 -22.33
N ASP A 405 8.23 -9.99 -23.16
CA ASP A 405 8.14 -9.36 -24.49
C ASP A 405 8.18 -7.83 -24.42
N ALA A 406 7.44 -7.26 -23.49
CA ALA A 406 7.46 -5.80 -23.27
C ALA A 406 8.81 -5.30 -22.72
N LEU A 407 9.50 -6.10 -21.89
CA LEU A 407 10.79 -5.75 -21.31
C LEU A 407 11.92 -5.82 -22.34
N GLU A 408 11.82 -6.68 -23.36
CA GLU A 408 12.86 -6.89 -24.37
C GLU A 408 13.33 -5.61 -25.05
N LYS A 409 12.41 -4.64 -25.25
CA LYS A 409 12.70 -3.31 -25.81
C LYS A 409 13.69 -2.51 -24.96
N TYR A 410 13.70 -2.70 -23.65
CA TYR A 410 14.48 -1.92 -22.69
C TYR A 410 15.68 -2.66 -22.14
N VAL A 411 15.60 -3.98 -22.09
CA VAL A 411 16.66 -4.89 -21.68
C VAL A 411 16.78 -5.99 -22.74
N PRO A 412 17.52 -5.74 -23.84
CA PRO A 412 17.66 -6.70 -24.92
C PRO A 412 18.19 -8.06 -24.44
N ASN A 413 17.66 -9.14 -24.97
CA ASN A 413 17.91 -10.52 -24.55
C ASN A 413 17.59 -10.74 -23.06
N CYS A 414 16.50 -10.13 -22.57
CA CYS A 414 16.15 -10.17 -21.14
C CYS A 414 15.94 -11.61 -20.65
N ARG A 415 15.38 -12.50 -21.46
CA ARG A 415 15.17 -13.91 -21.11
C ARG A 415 16.46 -14.66 -20.75
N ASP A 416 17.55 -14.40 -21.47
CA ASP A 416 18.85 -15.00 -21.20
C ASP A 416 19.53 -14.40 -19.96
N LYS A 417 19.15 -13.20 -19.55
CA LYS A 417 19.70 -12.45 -18.42
C LYS A 417 19.00 -12.73 -17.09
N ILE A 418 17.79 -13.25 -17.14
CA ILE A 418 16.98 -13.54 -15.95
C ILE A 418 17.38 -14.90 -15.37
N GLU A 419 17.61 -14.93 -14.04
CA GLU A 419 17.85 -16.17 -13.27
C GLU A 419 16.55 -16.74 -12.72
N LEU A 420 15.62 -15.86 -12.28
CA LEU A 420 14.34 -16.24 -11.72
C LEU A 420 13.25 -15.27 -12.14
N VAL A 421 12.09 -15.80 -12.48
CA VAL A 421 10.88 -15.02 -12.76
C VAL A 421 9.69 -15.68 -12.08
N GLU A 422 8.81 -14.88 -11.50
CA GLU A 422 7.54 -15.34 -10.94
C GLU A 422 6.48 -14.24 -11.00
N ALA A 423 5.20 -14.61 -10.96
CA ALA A 423 4.09 -13.69 -11.00
C ALA A 423 3.21 -13.76 -9.75
N ALA A 424 2.77 -12.60 -9.27
CA ALA A 424 1.69 -12.44 -8.31
C ALA A 424 0.43 -11.89 -9.00
N THR A 425 -0.73 -12.34 -8.53
CA THR A 425 -2.04 -12.04 -9.11
C THR A 425 -2.98 -11.51 -8.02
N PRO A 426 -4.20 -11.06 -8.35
CA PRO A 426 -5.22 -10.73 -7.36
C PRO A 426 -5.46 -11.83 -6.31
N ARG A 427 -5.41 -13.13 -6.71
CA ARG A 427 -5.52 -14.26 -5.76
C ARG A 427 -4.36 -14.28 -4.77
N THR A 428 -3.13 -13.97 -5.22
CA THR A 428 -1.95 -13.86 -4.36
C THR A 428 -2.13 -12.74 -3.33
N PHE A 429 -2.57 -11.55 -3.77
CA PHE A 429 -2.84 -10.43 -2.85
C PHE A 429 -3.92 -10.80 -1.84
N HIS A 430 -5.04 -11.39 -2.28
CA HIS A 430 -6.10 -11.84 -1.39
C HIS A 430 -5.59 -12.86 -0.36
N HIS A 431 -4.83 -13.85 -0.79
CA HIS A 431 -4.29 -14.91 0.08
C HIS A 431 -3.46 -14.34 1.24
N TYR A 432 -2.51 -13.45 0.94
CA TYR A 432 -1.59 -12.93 1.95
C TYR A 432 -2.15 -11.79 2.80
N THR A 433 -3.04 -10.98 2.25
CA THR A 433 -3.56 -9.79 2.95
C THR A 433 -4.97 -9.96 3.51
N LYS A 434 -5.72 -10.96 3.04
CA LYS A 434 -7.17 -11.11 3.26
C LYS A 434 -7.99 -9.90 2.81
N HIS A 435 -7.41 -9.01 2.00
CA HIS A 435 -8.17 -7.92 1.42
C HIS A 435 -9.23 -8.48 0.45
N LEU A 436 -10.46 -8.01 0.62
CA LEU A 436 -11.56 -8.38 -0.27
C LEU A 436 -11.20 -8.07 -1.72
N ALA A 437 -11.47 -9.01 -2.62
CA ALA A 437 -11.13 -8.94 -4.04
C ALA A 437 -9.63 -8.62 -4.30
N GLY A 438 -8.73 -8.98 -3.38
CA GLY A 438 -7.29 -8.69 -3.50
C GLY A 438 -6.96 -7.20 -3.68
N ALA A 439 -7.85 -6.28 -3.24
CA ALA A 439 -7.70 -4.85 -3.47
C ALA A 439 -6.37 -4.31 -2.91
N SER A 440 -5.54 -3.72 -3.78
CA SER A 440 -4.21 -3.22 -3.41
C SER A 440 -4.26 -1.90 -2.65
N PHE A 441 -5.29 -1.08 -2.89
CA PHE A 441 -5.47 0.26 -2.32
C PHE A 441 -6.75 0.39 -1.50
N GLY A 442 -7.29 -0.73 -1.01
CA GLY A 442 -8.46 -0.77 -0.14
C GLY A 442 -9.75 -0.36 -0.85
N THR A 443 -10.32 0.79 -0.51
CA THR A 443 -11.60 1.27 -1.08
C THR A 443 -11.41 2.50 -1.95
N LYS A 444 -12.43 2.79 -2.77
CA LYS A 444 -12.57 4.09 -3.44
C LYS A 444 -12.85 5.20 -2.42
N PHE A 445 -12.94 6.44 -2.90
CA PHE A 445 -12.94 7.65 -2.06
C PHE A 445 -14.08 7.69 -1.03
N GLU A 446 -15.27 7.21 -1.37
CA GLU A 446 -16.44 7.16 -0.48
C GLU A 446 -16.18 6.37 0.82
N GLY A 447 -15.29 5.39 0.78
CA GLY A 447 -14.91 4.61 1.97
C GLY A 447 -14.27 5.44 3.08
N LEU A 448 -13.74 6.62 2.76
CA LEU A 448 -13.11 7.47 3.77
C LEU A 448 -14.14 8.09 4.73
N ALA A 449 -15.30 8.50 4.24
CA ALA A 449 -16.38 9.01 5.09
C ALA A 449 -16.88 7.91 6.05
N VAL A 450 -17.11 6.71 5.54
CA VAL A 450 -17.50 5.54 6.34
C VAL A 450 -16.44 5.18 7.39
N SER A 451 -15.16 5.14 6.99
CA SER A 451 -14.05 4.84 7.89
C SER A 451 -13.95 5.84 9.05
N ARG A 452 -14.11 7.13 8.78
CA ARG A 452 -14.02 8.19 9.80
C ARG A 452 -15.24 8.27 10.71
N SER A 453 -16.38 7.75 10.31
CA SER A 453 -17.60 7.75 11.13
C SER A 453 -17.69 6.55 12.10
N LEU A 454 -16.78 5.56 12.02
CA LEU A 454 -16.79 4.40 12.93
C LEU A 454 -16.82 4.75 14.43
N PRO A 455 -16.02 5.75 14.93
CA PRO A 455 -16.06 6.09 16.35
C PRO A 455 -17.38 6.72 16.82
N GLN A 456 -18.17 7.29 15.89
CA GLN A 456 -19.51 7.79 16.17
C GLN A 456 -20.55 6.66 16.25
N GLN A 457 -20.33 5.59 15.50
CA GLN A 457 -21.15 4.38 15.53
C GLN A 457 -20.86 3.52 16.77
N ILE A 458 -19.59 3.26 17.03
CA ILE A 458 -19.16 2.41 18.13
C ILE A 458 -17.99 3.09 18.85
N HIS A 459 -18.21 3.54 20.08
CA HIS A 459 -17.17 4.19 20.88
C HIS A 459 -15.95 3.30 21.03
N GLY A 460 -14.76 3.85 20.76
CA GLY A 460 -13.49 3.12 20.83
C GLY A 460 -13.15 2.28 19.59
N LEU A 461 -14.01 2.28 18.55
CA LEU A 461 -13.71 1.61 17.27
C LEU A 461 -13.20 2.63 16.26
N TYR A 462 -12.00 2.39 15.74
CA TYR A 462 -11.35 3.22 14.73
C TYR A 462 -10.83 2.36 13.58
N HIS A 463 -10.69 2.99 12.41
CA HIS A 463 -10.13 2.33 11.24
C HIS A 463 -9.00 3.18 10.65
N ALA A 464 -7.86 2.52 10.35
CA ALA A 464 -6.70 3.12 9.71
C ALA A 464 -6.20 2.29 8.52
N GLY A 465 -7.06 1.47 7.93
CA GLY A 465 -6.74 0.73 6.70
C GLY A 465 -6.75 1.62 5.46
N SER A 466 -6.34 1.07 4.33
CA SER A 466 -6.35 1.79 3.06
C SER A 466 -7.76 2.15 2.64
N VAL A 467 -8.06 3.45 2.59
CA VAL A 467 -9.36 3.98 2.17
C VAL A 467 -9.18 5.24 1.36
N GLY A 468 -10.03 5.37 0.36
CA GLY A 468 -9.92 6.53 -0.53
C GLY A 468 -8.45 6.74 -0.91
N ILE A 469 -8.18 6.98 -2.08
CA ILE A 469 -6.82 6.98 -2.65
C ILE A 469 -5.80 7.79 -1.82
N ILE A 470 -6.24 8.89 -1.20
CA ILE A 470 -5.38 9.80 -0.42
C ILE A 470 -4.88 9.21 0.91
N MET A 471 -5.56 8.21 1.46
CA MET A 471 -5.16 7.48 2.67
C MET A 471 -4.58 6.10 2.33
N SER A 472 -4.10 5.93 1.10
CA SER A 472 -3.51 4.69 0.58
C SER A 472 -2.07 4.92 0.12
N GLY A 473 -1.40 3.84 -0.27
CA GLY A 473 0.03 3.86 -0.55
C GLY A 473 0.86 4.13 0.70
N TRP A 474 2.15 4.36 0.56
CA TRP A 474 3.05 4.47 1.72
C TRP A 474 2.81 5.75 2.53
N LEU A 475 2.82 6.91 1.88
CA LEU A 475 2.62 8.18 2.58
C LEU A 475 1.22 8.33 3.12
N GLY A 476 0.20 7.99 2.33
CA GLY A 476 -1.19 8.09 2.75
C GLY A 476 -1.49 7.20 3.95
N ALA A 477 -0.99 5.96 3.94
CA ALA A 477 -1.15 5.04 5.05
C ALA A 477 -0.49 5.57 6.35
N ILE A 478 0.76 6.04 6.28
CA ILE A 478 1.43 6.64 7.45
C ILE A 478 0.62 7.83 7.98
N ASN A 479 0.21 8.74 7.11
CA ASN A 479 -0.55 9.93 7.52
C ASN A 479 -1.91 9.56 8.13
N TYR A 480 -2.57 8.55 7.60
CA TYR A 480 -3.84 8.09 8.18
C TYR A 480 -3.63 7.45 9.56
N GLY A 481 -2.57 6.67 9.72
CA GLY A 481 -2.16 6.16 11.04
C GLY A 481 -1.92 7.28 12.05
N VAL A 482 -1.29 8.39 11.63
CA VAL A 482 -1.11 9.60 12.47
C VAL A 482 -2.44 10.23 12.86
N ILE A 483 -3.35 10.43 11.90
CA ILE A 483 -4.65 11.05 12.16
C ILE A 483 -5.42 10.22 13.20
N VAL A 484 -5.56 8.92 12.94
CA VAL A 484 -6.33 8.01 13.80
C VAL A 484 -5.69 7.87 15.19
N SER A 485 -4.37 7.76 15.28
CA SER A 485 -3.72 7.66 16.59
C SER A 485 -3.90 8.91 17.45
N ASN A 486 -3.92 10.11 16.86
CA ASN A 486 -4.20 11.34 17.60
C ASN A 486 -5.64 11.37 18.13
N GLU A 487 -6.62 10.89 17.37
CA GLU A 487 -8.03 10.79 17.82
C GLU A 487 -8.16 9.80 18.98
N VAL A 488 -7.48 8.65 18.90
CA VAL A 488 -7.47 7.63 19.97
C VAL A 488 -6.79 8.15 21.24
N ASP A 489 -5.63 8.82 21.10
CA ASP A 489 -4.92 9.42 22.24
C ASP A 489 -5.81 10.44 22.98
N GLN A 490 -6.47 11.33 22.23
CA GLN A 490 -7.40 12.30 22.81
C GLN A 490 -8.58 11.61 23.53
N MET A 491 -9.14 10.55 22.98
CA MET A 491 -10.23 9.79 23.61
C MET A 491 -9.78 9.16 24.93
N LEU A 492 -8.60 8.51 24.93
CA LEU A 492 -8.04 7.87 26.12
C LEU A 492 -7.70 8.87 27.23
N CYS A 493 -7.10 10.03 26.88
CA CYS A 493 -6.78 11.09 27.85
C CYS A 493 -8.04 11.70 28.49
N ARG A 494 -9.12 11.91 27.74
CA ARG A 494 -10.41 12.41 28.29
C ARG A 494 -11.04 11.40 29.24
N SER A 495 -10.94 10.10 28.96
CA SER A 495 -11.46 9.05 29.84
C SER A 495 -10.70 8.97 31.19
N MET A 496 -9.44 9.39 31.22
CA MET A 496 -8.62 9.43 32.45
C MET A 496 -8.88 10.70 33.30
N SER A 497 -9.33 11.78 32.69
CA SER A 497 -9.57 13.07 33.36
C SER A 497 -10.99 13.23 33.91
N SER A 498 -11.92 12.32 33.60
CA SER A 498 -13.25 12.32 34.20
C SER A 498 -13.18 11.81 35.64
N PRO A 499 -13.55 12.60 36.69
CA PRO A 499 -13.51 12.13 38.07
C PRO A 499 -14.47 10.95 38.22
N SER A 500 -13.97 9.86 38.86
CA SER A 500 -14.78 8.76 39.32
C SER A 500 -15.98 9.30 40.11
N PRO A 501 -17.23 8.88 39.91
CA PRO A 501 -18.34 9.29 40.74
C PRO A 501 -17.99 8.91 42.18
N ALA A 502 -17.82 9.93 43.03
CA ALA A 502 -17.60 9.72 44.43
C ALA A 502 -18.72 8.83 44.97
N ILE A 503 -18.33 7.72 45.58
CA ILE A 503 -19.23 6.90 46.38
C ILE A 503 -19.78 7.82 47.45
N GLN A 504 -21.00 8.32 47.28
CA GLN A 504 -21.78 8.92 48.38
C GLN A 504 -22.12 7.79 49.33
N ALA A 505 -21.28 7.65 50.35
CA ALA A 505 -21.63 6.86 51.52
C ALA A 505 -22.76 7.63 52.24
N GLN A 506 -23.91 7.01 52.35
CA GLN A 506 -24.89 7.21 53.42
C GLN A 506 -24.93 5.93 54.24
#